data_5ac48f713618c27fec95b2022d8bc799
#
_entry.id   5ac48f713618c27fec95b2022d8bc799
#
_cell.length_a   1.000
_cell.length_b   1.000
_cell.length_c   1.000
_cell.angle_alpha   90.00
_cell.angle_beta   90.00
_cell.angle_gamma   90.00
#
_symmetry.space_group_name_H-M   'P 1'
#
loop_
_entity.id
_entity.type
_entity.pdbx_description
1 polymer ?
#
loop_
_entity_poly.entity_id
_entity_poly.type
_entity_poly.pdbx_seq_one_letter_code
_entity_poly.pdbx_strand_id
1 'polypeptide(L)'
;MVDLTSEMAALWAALGPAPGHRGRVVQIAAANSGEGVSTVAREYARLAAVRARRPVWLIDADLAQQGQLEAVAAAPDRFGALGRAAMATPDGSIFFAVTPRITDRAGKPVHPARLMTARPCLGGRLWVTRFAAEHLRSGQRAEALADPRYWDVLRRHADTVVIDSPAADRNAMAITLAPFVDATVLVVAAESTEAGDPLILRDEIEAAGGKIAGVVVNRSTYKPPSFLRRLTG
;
A
#
# COMPACT_ATOMS: atom_id res chain seq x y z
N MET A 1 17.35 -10.13 7.60
CA MET A 1 16.36 -9.33 6.84
C MET A 1 16.91 -9.15 5.44
N VAL A 2 16.12 -9.41 4.38
CA VAL A 2 16.58 -9.29 2.99
C VAL A 2 16.70 -7.81 2.62
N ASP A 3 17.80 -7.42 1.95
CA ASP A 3 17.97 -6.07 1.41
C ASP A 3 17.39 -6.05 -0.01
N LEU A 4 16.32 -5.30 -0.21
CA LEU A 4 15.62 -5.11 -1.50
C LEU A 4 15.89 -3.73 -2.11
N THR A 5 16.96 -3.05 -1.70
CA THR A 5 17.22 -1.67 -2.14
C THR A 5 17.44 -1.58 -3.65
N SER A 6 18.13 -2.54 -4.26
CA SER A 6 18.37 -2.58 -5.71
C SER A 6 17.10 -2.86 -6.50
N GLU A 7 16.29 -3.80 -6.06
CA GLU A 7 15.02 -4.18 -6.68
C GLU A 7 14.00 -3.02 -6.60
N MET A 8 13.92 -2.38 -5.44
CA MET A 8 13.04 -1.21 -5.28
C MET A 8 13.53 0.00 -6.07
N ALA A 9 14.84 0.16 -6.26
CA ALA A 9 15.40 1.19 -7.12
C ALA A 9 15.05 0.94 -8.61
N ALA A 10 15.12 -0.31 -9.06
CA ALA A 10 14.69 -0.70 -10.39
C ALA A 10 13.18 -0.47 -10.60
N LEU A 11 12.35 -0.87 -9.63
CA LEU A 11 10.92 -0.62 -9.66
C LEU A 11 10.60 0.88 -9.71
N TRP A 12 11.28 1.69 -8.88
CA TRP A 12 11.11 3.14 -8.88
C TRP A 12 11.47 3.77 -10.23
N ALA A 13 12.56 3.32 -10.85
CA ALA A 13 12.98 3.77 -12.17
C ALA A 13 11.98 3.36 -13.27
N ALA A 14 11.48 2.12 -13.22
CA ALA A 14 10.50 1.61 -14.18
C ALA A 14 9.16 2.36 -14.10
N LEU A 15 8.72 2.73 -12.91
CA LEU A 15 7.50 3.52 -12.72
C LEU A 15 7.68 4.99 -13.16
N GLY A 16 8.91 5.47 -13.33
CA GLY A 16 9.21 6.84 -13.73
C GLY A 16 8.85 7.90 -12.68
N PRO A 17 8.95 9.20 -13.02
CA PRO A 17 8.58 10.29 -12.13
C PRO A 17 7.08 10.37 -11.91
N ALA A 18 6.67 10.95 -10.76
CA ALA A 18 5.26 11.26 -10.53
C ALA A 18 4.74 12.26 -11.59
N PRO A 19 3.50 12.09 -12.09
CA PRO A 19 2.97 12.96 -13.13
C PRO A 19 2.72 14.38 -12.60
N GLY A 20 3.43 15.37 -13.15
CA GLY A 20 3.21 16.80 -12.94
C GLY A 20 3.36 17.26 -11.49
N HIS A 21 2.42 18.10 -11.04
CA HIS A 21 2.42 18.68 -9.69
C HIS A 21 1.67 17.84 -8.65
N ARG A 22 1.02 16.77 -9.06
CA ARG A 22 0.23 15.87 -8.19
C ARG A 22 1.08 14.66 -7.78
N GLY A 23 0.87 14.18 -6.57
CA GLY A 23 1.46 12.92 -6.13
C GLY A 23 0.89 11.73 -6.89
N ARG A 24 1.67 10.67 -6.97
CA ARG A 24 1.27 9.41 -7.60
C ARG A 24 0.74 8.44 -6.55
N VAL A 25 -0.29 7.67 -6.90
CA VAL A 25 -0.80 6.55 -6.12
C VAL A 25 -0.38 5.25 -6.81
N VAL A 26 0.43 4.44 -6.13
CA VAL A 26 0.90 3.13 -6.59
C VAL A 26 0.33 2.07 -5.67
N GLN A 27 -0.36 1.10 -6.25
CA GLN A 27 -0.88 -0.05 -5.54
C GLN A 27 0.06 -1.25 -5.72
N ILE A 28 0.33 -1.94 -4.63
CA ILE A 28 1.04 -3.22 -4.63
C ILE A 28 0.00 -4.29 -4.30
N ALA A 29 -0.14 -5.29 -5.15
CA ALA A 29 -1.16 -6.33 -5.03
C ALA A 29 -0.61 -7.71 -5.39
N ALA A 30 -1.27 -8.76 -4.95
CA ALA A 30 -0.95 -10.13 -5.31
C ALA A 30 -2.24 -10.97 -5.40
N ALA A 31 -2.17 -12.06 -6.16
CA ALA A 31 -3.27 -13.00 -6.27
C ALA A 31 -3.45 -13.80 -4.98
N ASN A 32 -2.33 -14.28 -4.41
CA ASN A 32 -2.36 -15.20 -3.28
C ASN A 32 -1.70 -14.61 -2.03
N SER A 33 -2.22 -15.02 -0.89
CA SER A 33 -1.65 -14.67 0.42
C SER A 33 -0.21 -15.16 0.56
N GLY A 34 0.64 -14.37 1.21
CA GLY A 34 2.04 -14.75 1.47
C GLY A 34 3.02 -14.45 0.34
N GLU A 35 2.63 -13.87 -0.79
CA GLU A 35 3.54 -13.54 -1.91
C GLU A 35 4.50 -12.39 -1.61
N GLY A 36 4.28 -11.65 -0.51
CA GLY A 36 5.23 -10.64 -0.02
C GLY A 36 4.84 -9.21 -0.33
N VAL A 37 3.58 -8.93 -0.67
CA VAL A 37 3.03 -7.60 -0.97
C VAL A 37 3.45 -6.57 0.07
N SER A 38 3.19 -6.85 1.35
CA SER A 38 3.49 -5.92 2.45
C SER A 38 4.98 -5.60 2.59
N THR A 39 5.86 -6.54 2.27
CA THR A 39 7.30 -6.31 2.26
C THR A 39 7.71 -5.41 1.10
N VAL A 40 7.21 -5.69 -0.11
CA VAL A 40 7.49 -4.89 -1.30
C VAL A 40 6.94 -3.47 -1.11
N ALA A 41 5.69 -3.33 -0.65
CA ALA A 41 5.07 -2.02 -0.42
C ALA A 41 5.87 -1.18 0.57
N ARG A 42 6.27 -1.77 1.70
CA ARG A 42 7.05 -1.08 2.76
C ARG A 42 8.42 -0.66 2.27
N GLU A 43 9.15 -1.53 1.58
CA GLU A 43 10.48 -1.21 1.07
C GLU A 43 10.44 -0.20 -0.07
N TYR A 44 9.45 -0.30 -0.95
CA TYR A 44 9.24 0.70 -2.00
C TYR A 44 8.89 2.07 -1.39
N ALA A 45 7.99 2.12 -0.40
CA ALA A 45 7.64 3.37 0.28
C ALA A 45 8.86 4.00 0.99
N ARG A 46 9.70 3.17 1.62
CA ARG A 46 10.95 3.62 2.25
C ARG A 46 11.91 4.24 1.24
N LEU A 47 12.15 3.57 0.12
CA LEU A 47 13.01 4.08 -0.95
C LEU A 47 12.45 5.38 -1.54
N ALA A 48 11.15 5.41 -1.85
CA ALA A 48 10.48 6.59 -2.37
C ALA A 48 10.61 7.76 -1.40
N ALA A 49 10.43 7.55 -0.08
CA ALA A 49 10.55 8.60 0.94
C ALA A 49 11.95 9.23 1.01
N VAL A 50 13.00 8.46 0.73
CA VAL A 50 14.37 9.01 0.68
C VAL A 50 14.57 9.93 -0.53
N ARG A 51 13.90 9.66 -1.64
CA ARG A 51 14.04 10.37 -2.93
C ARG A 51 13.01 11.49 -3.13
N ALA A 52 11.90 11.44 -2.40
CA ALA A 52 10.78 12.36 -2.54
C ALA A 52 11.08 13.76 -2.00
N ARG A 53 10.43 14.77 -2.57
CA ARG A 53 10.44 16.15 -2.10
C ARG A 53 9.33 16.45 -1.09
N ARG A 54 8.20 15.75 -1.19
CA ARG A 54 7.06 15.81 -0.27
C ARG A 54 6.94 14.46 0.45
N PRO A 55 6.19 14.38 1.56
CA PRO A 55 6.01 13.12 2.26
C PRO A 55 5.49 11.99 1.35
N VAL A 56 5.91 10.77 1.65
CA VAL A 56 5.36 9.54 1.08
C VAL A 56 4.42 8.92 2.09
N TRP A 57 3.34 8.33 1.61
CA TRP A 57 2.37 7.64 2.44
C TRP A 57 2.36 6.15 2.13
N LEU A 58 2.44 5.33 3.15
CA LEU A 58 2.20 3.89 3.09
C LEU A 58 0.84 3.61 3.71
N ILE A 59 -0.11 3.23 2.88
CA ILE A 59 -1.46 2.92 3.27
C ILE A 59 -1.59 1.41 3.45
N ASP A 60 -1.79 0.97 4.69
CA ASP A 60 -2.15 -0.41 4.98
C ASP A 60 -3.65 -0.58 4.69
N ALA A 61 -3.96 -1.16 3.54
CA ALA A 61 -5.34 -1.34 3.09
C ALA A 61 -5.96 -2.66 3.56
N ASP A 62 -5.22 -3.49 4.28
CA ASP A 62 -5.80 -4.66 4.94
C ASP A 62 -6.52 -4.26 6.23
N LEU A 63 -7.79 -3.91 6.11
CA LEU A 63 -8.59 -3.43 7.25
C LEU A 63 -8.85 -4.51 8.32
N ALA A 64 -8.54 -5.78 8.02
CA ALA A 64 -8.72 -6.91 8.93
C ALA A 64 -7.42 -7.31 9.65
N GLN A 65 -6.29 -7.29 8.92
CA GLN A 65 -4.99 -7.78 9.41
C GLN A 65 -3.92 -6.72 9.18
N GLN A 66 -3.92 -5.70 10.01
CA GLN A 66 -2.94 -4.61 9.97
C GLN A 66 -1.55 -5.10 10.40
N GLY A 67 -0.52 -4.74 9.63
CA GLY A 67 0.84 -5.19 9.93
C GLY A 67 1.93 -4.16 9.61
N GLN A 68 1.64 -3.14 8.82
CA GLN A 68 2.66 -2.20 8.36
C GLN A 68 3.26 -1.36 9.47
N LEU A 69 2.41 -0.78 10.33
CA LEU A 69 2.88 0.07 11.42
C LEU A 69 3.75 -0.71 12.42
N GLU A 70 3.35 -1.95 12.74
CA GLU A 70 4.12 -2.83 13.64
C GLU A 70 5.47 -3.22 13.03
N ALA A 71 5.48 -3.59 11.74
CA ALA A 71 6.71 -3.95 11.02
C ALA A 71 7.69 -2.77 10.93
N VAL A 72 7.19 -1.55 10.74
CA VAL A 72 8.00 -0.32 10.75
C VAL A 72 8.53 -0.03 12.16
N ALA A 73 7.70 -0.15 13.19
CA ALA A 73 8.09 0.03 14.59
C ALA A 73 9.18 -0.96 15.04
N ALA A 74 9.12 -2.19 14.54
CA ALA A 74 10.09 -3.25 14.85
C ALA A 74 11.47 -3.06 14.19
N ALA A 75 11.61 -2.08 13.28
CA ALA A 75 12.86 -1.83 12.54
C ALA A 75 13.31 -0.35 12.61
N PRO A 76 13.59 0.17 13.84
CA PRO A 76 13.93 1.58 14.04
C PRO A 76 15.23 2.00 13.35
N ASP A 77 16.18 1.10 13.16
CA ASP A 77 17.43 1.37 12.42
C ASP A 77 17.17 1.69 10.94
N ARG A 78 16.08 1.21 10.39
CA ARG A 78 15.72 1.41 8.98
C ARG A 78 14.71 2.54 8.76
N PHE A 79 13.79 2.71 9.70
CA PHE A 79 12.66 3.64 9.57
C PHE A 79 12.72 4.82 10.54
N GLY A 80 13.67 4.82 11.48
CA GLY A 80 13.71 5.80 12.56
C GLY A 80 12.57 5.60 13.57
N ALA A 81 12.53 6.48 14.55
CA ALA A 81 11.47 6.48 15.55
C ALA A 81 10.12 6.92 14.95
N LEU A 82 9.04 6.30 15.40
CA LEU A 82 7.68 6.73 15.05
C LEU A 82 7.31 8.02 15.79
N GLY A 83 6.81 9.00 15.05
CA GLY A 83 6.25 10.23 15.61
C GLY A 83 4.85 10.03 16.21
N ARG A 84 4.20 11.12 16.62
CA ARG A 84 2.84 11.10 17.15
C ARG A 84 1.83 10.72 16.08
N ALA A 85 0.79 10.00 16.47
CA ALA A 85 -0.32 9.68 15.59
C ALA A 85 -1.10 10.96 15.23
N ALA A 86 -1.53 11.02 13.96
CA ALA A 86 -2.39 12.07 13.42
C ALA A 86 -3.52 11.42 12.62
N MET A 87 -4.45 12.23 12.14
CA MET A 87 -5.47 11.76 11.19
C MET A 87 -4.81 11.30 9.88
N ALA A 88 -5.39 10.28 9.24
CA ALA A 88 -4.87 9.73 8.00
C ALA A 88 -5.08 10.64 6.77
N THR A 89 -5.86 11.70 6.90
CA THR A 89 -6.06 12.76 5.90
C THR A 89 -6.34 14.10 6.57
N PRO A 90 -5.98 15.23 5.93
CA PRO A 90 -6.25 16.56 6.47
C PRO A 90 -7.73 16.91 6.60
N ASP A 91 -8.58 16.40 5.70
CA ASP A 91 -10.01 16.71 5.61
C ASP A 91 -10.93 15.63 6.22
N GLY A 92 -10.34 14.57 6.78
CA GLY A 92 -11.09 13.45 7.35
C GLY A 92 -11.73 12.51 6.31
N SER A 93 -11.40 12.62 5.00
CA SER A 93 -11.81 11.65 4.00
C SER A 93 -11.24 10.26 4.30
N ILE A 94 -11.92 9.23 3.84
CA ILE A 94 -11.58 7.82 4.04
C ILE A 94 -11.87 7.01 2.79
N PHE A 95 -11.20 5.87 2.63
CA PHE A 95 -11.42 4.93 1.53
C PHE A 95 -12.17 3.67 1.96
N PHE A 96 -12.83 3.71 3.11
CA PHE A 96 -13.58 2.57 3.65
C PHE A 96 -14.92 3.03 4.24
N ALA A 97 -15.87 2.11 4.31
CA ALA A 97 -17.12 2.25 5.04
C ALA A 97 -17.19 1.20 6.15
N VAL A 98 -17.94 1.48 7.21
CA VAL A 98 -18.21 0.52 8.27
C VAL A 98 -19.70 0.18 8.28
N THR A 99 -19.99 -1.11 8.21
CA THR A 99 -21.37 -1.64 8.18
C THR A 99 -21.56 -2.67 9.32
N PRO A 100 -22.59 -2.56 10.18
CA PRO A 100 -23.49 -1.41 10.39
C PRO A 100 -22.76 -0.12 10.76
N ARG A 101 -23.37 1.03 10.49
CA ARG A 101 -22.76 2.35 10.78
C ARG A 101 -22.38 2.49 12.25
N ILE A 102 -21.28 3.18 12.51
CA ILE A 102 -20.87 3.54 13.87
C ILE A 102 -21.85 4.58 14.41
N THR A 103 -22.32 4.38 15.64
CA THR A 103 -23.16 5.33 16.34
C THR A 103 -22.55 5.65 17.71
N ASP A 104 -22.78 6.86 18.21
CA ASP A 104 -22.47 7.26 19.57
C ASP A 104 -23.46 6.62 20.60
N ARG A 105 -23.32 7.00 21.86
CA ARG A 105 -24.21 6.50 22.94
C ARG A 105 -25.68 6.94 22.78
N ALA A 106 -25.93 8.02 22.04
CA ALA A 106 -27.24 8.54 21.73
C ALA A 106 -27.85 7.97 20.43
N GLY A 107 -27.16 7.01 19.78
CA GLY A 107 -27.58 6.42 18.50
C GLY A 107 -27.30 7.29 17.27
N LYS A 108 -26.62 8.44 17.43
CA LYS A 108 -26.30 9.32 16.32
C LYS A 108 -25.11 8.76 15.50
N PRO A 109 -25.17 8.75 14.16
CA PRO A 109 -24.06 8.31 13.30
C PRO A 109 -22.78 9.10 13.58
N VAL A 110 -21.66 8.37 13.72
CA VAL A 110 -20.32 8.94 13.89
C VAL A 110 -19.50 8.63 12.66
N HIS A 111 -18.78 9.65 12.14
CA HIS A 111 -17.91 9.46 10.98
C HIS A 111 -16.72 8.54 11.32
N PRO A 112 -16.46 7.49 10.54
CA PRO A 112 -15.46 6.47 10.86
C PRO A 112 -14.01 6.91 10.66
N ALA A 113 -13.72 8.14 10.23
CA ALA A 113 -12.36 8.63 10.01
C ALA A 113 -11.43 8.46 11.24
N ARG A 114 -11.98 8.44 12.46
CA ARG A 114 -11.21 8.21 13.68
C ARG A 114 -10.61 6.81 13.80
N LEU A 115 -11.11 5.86 13.00
CA LEU A 115 -10.56 4.51 12.95
C LEU A 115 -9.27 4.44 12.14
N MET A 116 -8.97 5.45 11.30
CA MET A 116 -7.77 5.48 10.50
C MET A 116 -6.84 6.60 10.99
N THR A 117 -5.68 6.20 11.48
CA THR A 117 -4.62 7.12 11.91
C THR A 117 -3.38 6.91 11.05
N ALA A 118 -2.46 7.88 11.08
CA ALA A 118 -1.15 7.75 10.46
C ALA A 118 -0.06 8.22 11.43
N ARG A 119 1.09 7.58 11.38
CA ARG A 119 2.28 7.98 12.15
C ARG A 119 3.45 8.26 11.22
N PRO A 120 4.16 9.38 11.41
CA PRO A 120 5.35 9.67 10.63
C PRO A 120 6.56 8.90 11.15
N CYS A 121 7.45 8.54 10.22
CA CYS A 121 8.78 8.02 10.48
C CYS A 121 9.77 8.61 9.45
N LEU A 122 11.03 8.22 9.46
CA LEU A 122 12.09 8.79 8.62
C LEU A 122 12.13 10.33 8.69
N GLY A 123 12.05 10.89 9.90
CA GLY A 123 12.04 12.34 10.08
C GLY A 123 10.82 13.04 9.46
N GLY A 124 9.68 12.36 9.36
CA GLY A 124 8.44 12.89 8.77
C GLY A 124 8.31 12.68 7.26
N ARG A 125 9.28 12.03 6.62
CA ARG A 125 9.27 11.77 5.18
C ARG A 125 8.38 10.61 4.75
N LEU A 126 8.13 9.65 5.67
CA LEU A 126 7.22 8.53 5.46
C LEU A 126 6.13 8.54 6.51
N TRP A 127 4.87 8.46 6.08
CA TRP A 127 3.69 8.32 6.93
C TRP A 127 3.10 6.92 6.73
N VAL A 128 2.83 6.23 7.81
CA VAL A 128 2.29 4.87 7.78
C VAL A 128 0.94 4.86 8.47
N THR A 129 -0.08 4.37 7.76
CA THR A 129 -1.44 4.31 8.30
C THR A 129 -1.66 3.07 9.15
N ARG A 130 -2.64 3.18 10.05
CA ARG A 130 -3.19 2.07 10.82
C ARG A 130 -4.70 2.24 10.95
N PHE A 131 -5.42 1.19 10.64
CA PHE A 131 -6.84 1.07 10.92
C PHE A 131 -7.04 0.39 12.29
N ALA A 132 -7.85 0.99 13.16
CA ALA A 132 -8.09 0.51 14.52
C ALA A 132 -9.29 -0.47 14.54
N ALA A 133 -9.09 -1.67 13.99
CA ALA A 133 -10.13 -2.70 13.93
C ALA A 133 -10.67 -3.10 15.32
N GLU A 134 -9.85 -2.98 16.36
CA GLU A 134 -10.20 -3.21 17.75
C GLU A 134 -11.31 -2.29 18.29
N HIS A 135 -11.60 -1.21 17.60
CA HIS A 135 -12.70 -0.29 17.94
C HIS A 135 -14.02 -0.63 17.22
N LEU A 136 -14.03 -1.62 16.34
CA LEU A 136 -15.25 -2.14 15.75
C LEU A 136 -16.03 -2.96 16.79
N ARG A 137 -17.34 -2.78 16.80
CA ARG A 137 -18.22 -3.59 17.63
C ARG A 137 -18.47 -4.94 16.96
N SER A 138 -18.89 -5.93 17.77
CA SER A 138 -19.31 -7.22 17.23
C SER A 138 -20.36 -7.04 16.14
N GLY A 139 -20.16 -7.73 15.01
CA GLY A 139 -21.00 -7.64 13.82
C GLY A 139 -20.71 -6.45 12.89
N GLN A 140 -19.82 -5.52 13.26
CA GLN A 140 -19.36 -4.48 12.34
C GLN A 140 -18.19 -4.99 11.52
N ARG A 141 -18.14 -4.57 10.24
CA ARG A 141 -17.05 -4.82 9.30
C ARG A 141 -16.72 -3.56 8.53
N ALA A 142 -15.45 -3.43 8.14
CA ALA A 142 -14.98 -2.38 7.27
C ALA A 142 -14.75 -2.94 5.87
N GLU A 143 -15.21 -2.21 4.86
CA GLU A 143 -15.11 -2.59 3.45
C GLU A 143 -14.58 -1.40 2.64
N ALA A 144 -13.93 -1.67 1.50
CA ALA A 144 -13.46 -0.63 0.61
C ALA A 144 -14.62 0.24 0.10
N LEU A 145 -14.37 1.54 0.06
CA LEU A 145 -15.28 2.51 -0.54
C LEU A 145 -14.73 2.94 -1.89
N ALA A 146 -15.51 2.74 -2.94
CA ALA A 146 -15.16 3.19 -4.29
C ALA A 146 -15.39 4.71 -4.43
N ASP A 147 -14.51 5.50 -3.81
CA ASP A 147 -14.58 6.96 -3.77
C ASP A 147 -13.21 7.58 -4.05
N PRO A 148 -13.07 8.46 -5.05
CA PRO A 148 -11.79 9.07 -5.40
C PRO A 148 -11.30 10.10 -4.37
N ARG A 149 -12.18 10.65 -3.52
CA ARG A 149 -11.87 11.82 -2.65
C ARG A 149 -10.66 11.61 -1.77
N TYR A 150 -10.54 10.46 -1.12
CA TYR A 150 -9.41 10.14 -0.27
C TYR A 150 -8.08 10.21 -1.03
N TRP A 151 -8.02 9.60 -2.21
CA TRP A 151 -6.84 9.54 -3.06
C TRP A 151 -6.49 10.90 -3.63
N ASP A 152 -7.50 11.69 -4.01
CA ASP A 152 -7.30 13.06 -4.51
C ASP A 152 -6.75 14.00 -3.43
N VAL A 153 -7.17 13.84 -2.19
CA VAL A 153 -6.61 14.59 -1.06
C VAL A 153 -5.14 14.20 -0.87
N LEU A 154 -4.83 12.90 -0.81
CA LEU A 154 -3.45 12.46 -0.63
C LEU A 154 -2.53 12.90 -1.77
N ARG A 155 -2.99 12.88 -3.03
CA ARG A 155 -2.20 13.37 -4.18
C ARG A 155 -1.81 14.84 -4.05
N ARG A 156 -2.60 15.66 -3.38
CA ARG A 156 -2.26 17.09 -3.15
C ARG A 156 -1.17 17.27 -2.10
N HIS A 157 -1.08 16.36 -1.15
CA HIS A 157 -0.19 16.50 0.02
C HIS A 157 1.03 15.57 -0.01
N ALA A 158 1.01 14.51 -0.78
CA ALA A 158 2.08 13.52 -0.90
C ALA A 158 2.84 13.64 -2.22
N ASP A 159 4.06 13.12 -2.25
CA ASP A 159 4.81 12.85 -3.48
C ASP A 159 4.37 11.50 -4.08
N THR A 160 4.34 10.48 -3.25
CA THR A 160 3.90 9.14 -3.61
C THR A 160 3.04 8.58 -2.48
N VAL A 161 1.94 7.95 -2.85
CA VAL A 161 1.10 7.13 -1.98
C VAL A 161 1.30 5.68 -2.41
N VAL A 162 1.71 4.82 -1.49
CA VAL A 162 1.88 3.38 -1.73
C VAL A 162 0.78 2.65 -0.99
N ILE A 163 -0.01 1.86 -1.69
CA ILE A 163 -1.06 1.04 -1.12
C ILE A 163 -0.55 -0.39 -0.96
N ASP A 164 -0.53 -0.87 0.26
CA ASP A 164 -0.36 -2.29 0.59
C ASP A 164 -1.74 -2.94 0.57
N SER A 165 -2.08 -3.62 -0.52
CA SER A 165 -3.37 -4.29 -0.66
C SER A 165 -3.31 -5.70 -0.10
N PRO A 166 -4.35 -6.15 0.62
CA PRO A 166 -4.50 -7.56 0.91
C PRO A 166 -4.56 -8.37 -0.39
N ALA A 167 -4.10 -9.63 -0.34
CA ALA A 167 -4.14 -10.50 -1.49
C ALA A 167 -5.58 -10.78 -1.96
N ALA A 168 -5.76 -11.01 -3.26
CA ALA A 168 -7.07 -11.15 -3.89
C ALA A 168 -7.84 -12.40 -3.40
N ASP A 169 -7.12 -13.44 -2.99
CA ASP A 169 -7.71 -14.65 -2.36
C ASP A 169 -8.42 -14.35 -1.02
N ARG A 170 -8.19 -13.18 -0.41
CA ARG A 170 -8.79 -12.76 0.86
C ARG A 170 -9.94 -11.78 0.69
N ASN A 171 -9.82 -10.83 -0.21
CA ASN A 171 -10.87 -9.86 -0.52
C ASN A 171 -10.59 -9.08 -1.80
N ALA A 172 -11.60 -8.36 -2.28
CA ALA A 172 -11.56 -7.60 -3.53
C ALA A 172 -10.96 -6.18 -3.38
N MET A 173 -10.23 -5.86 -2.30
CA MET A 173 -9.70 -4.51 -2.03
C MET A 173 -8.89 -3.97 -3.22
N ALA A 174 -7.96 -4.78 -3.74
CA ALA A 174 -7.10 -4.38 -4.85
C ALA A 174 -7.92 -4.01 -6.11
N ILE A 175 -8.94 -4.77 -6.43
CA ILE A 175 -9.83 -4.55 -7.58
C ILE A 175 -10.69 -3.30 -7.35
N THR A 176 -11.27 -3.15 -6.14
CA THR A 176 -12.11 -2.00 -5.79
C THR A 176 -11.35 -0.67 -5.85
N LEU A 177 -10.07 -0.67 -5.48
CA LEU A 177 -9.23 0.53 -5.50
C LEU A 177 -8.58 0.80 -6.85
N ALA A 178 -8.53 -0.17 -7.76
CA ALA A 178 -7.86 -0.08 -9.05
C ALA A 178 -8.21 1.17 -9.90
N PRO A 179 -9.48 1.64 -9.96
CA PRO A 179 -9.82 2.83 -10.73
C PRO A 179 -9.22 4.14 -10.20
N PHE A 180 -8.76 4.14 -8.95
CA PHE A 180 -8.30 5.36 -8.25
C PHE A 180 -6.79 5.45 -8.14
N VAL A 181 -6.05 4.45 -8.63
CA VAL A 181 -4.60 4.39 -8.60
C VAL A 181 -3.99 4.70 -9.98
N ASP A 182 -2.78 5.22 -9.99
CA ASP A 182 -2.08 5.55 -11.25
C ASP A 182 -1.36 4.33 -11.84
N ALA A 183 -1.02 3.37 -10.98
CA ALA A 183 -0.35 2.14 -11.37
C ALA A 183 -0.57 1.04 -10.32
N THR A 184 -0.76 -0.19 -10.76
CA THR A 184 -0.72 -1.39 -9.94
C THR A 184 0.50 -2.23 -10.30
N VAL A 185 1.25 -2.65 -9.29
CA VAL A 185 2.38 -3.58 -9.41
C VAL A 185 1.95 -4.91 -8.79
N LEU A 186 2.01 -5.98 -9.57
CA LEU A 186 1.72 -7.31 -9.06
C LEU A 186 2.97 -7.90 -8.40
N VAL A 187 2.80 -8.58 -7.27
CA VAL A 187 3.84 -9.38 -6.64
C VAL A 187 3.51 -10.84 -6.85
N VAL A 188 4.50 -11.61 -7.29
CA VAL A 188 4.39 -13.03 -7.59
C VAL A 188 5.51 -13.76 -6.87
N ALA A 189 5.20 -14.80 -6.11
CA ALA A 189 6.23 -15.63 -5.49
C ALA A 189 6.65 -16.75 -6.45
N ALA A 190 7.92 -16.71 -6.91
CA ALA A 190 8.45 -17.61 -7.93
C ALA A 190 8.27 -19.11 -7.62
N GLU A 191 8.23 -19.47 -6.34
CA GLU A 191 8.24 -20.86 -5.89
C GLU A 191 6.84 -21.43 -5.61
N SER A 192 5.81 -20.59 -5.48
CA SER A 192 4.51 -21.03 -5.00
C SER A 192 3.29 -20.51 -5.79
N THR A 193 3.47 -19.53 -6.67
CA THR A 193 2.36 -18.95 -7.42
C THR A 193 2.08 -19.76 -8.68
N GLU A 194 0.84 -20.21 -8.85
CA GLU A 194 0.39 -20.78 -10.11
C GLU A 194 0.29 -19.70 -11.19
N ALA A 195 0.79 -19.98 -12.38
CA ALA A 195 0.92 -18.97 -13.44
C ALA A 195 -0.43 -18.34 -13.87
N GLY A 196 -1.54 -19.01 -13.62
CA GLY A 196 -2.90 -18.53 -13.93
C GLY A 196 -3.38 -17.41 -13.00
N ASP A 197 -3.06 -17.50 -11.71
CA ASP A 197 -3.60 -16.61 -10.70
C ASP A 197 -3.27 -15.12 -10.91
N PRO A 198 -2.00 -14.73 -11.20
CA PRO A 198 -1.68 -13.34 -11.49
C PRO A 198 -2.33 -12.83 -12.77
N LEU A 199 -2.60 -13.70 -13.75
CA LEU A 199 -3.27 -13.32 -14.99
C LEU A 199 -4.75 -13.01 -14.74
N ILE A 200 -5.42 -13.81 -13.92
CA ILE A 200 -6.81 -13.57 -13.51
C ILE A 200 -6.89 -12.22 -12.78
N LEU A 201 -6.04 -11.99 -11.78
CA LEU A 201 -6.03 -10.74 -11.03
C LEU A 201 -5.73 -9.54 -11.92
N ARG A 202 -4.81 -9.67 -12.88
CA ARG A 202 -4.52 -8.62 -13.87
C ARG A 202 -5.79 -8.25 -14.63
N ASP A 203 -6.48 -9.26 -15.19
CA ASP A 203 -7.65 -9.06 -16.02
C ASP A 203 -8.80 -8.42 -15.22
N GLU A 204 -8.97 -8.80 -13.95
CA GLU A 204 -9.96 -8.19 -13.05
C GLU A 204 -9.62 -6.72 -12.72
N ILE A 205 -8.36 -6.41 -12.46
CA ILE A 205 -7.89 -5.04 -12.21
C ILE A 205 -8.09 -4.17 -13.45
N GLU A 206 -7.73 -4.67 -14.64
CA GLU A 206 -7.90 -3.94 -15.91
C GLU A 206 -9.38 -3.76 -16.26
N ALA A 207 -10.20 -4.77 -16.04
CA ALA A 207 -11.65 -4.69 -16.21
C ALA A 207 -12.29 -3.65 -15.26
N ALA A 208 -11.75 -3.48 -14.05
CA ALA A 208 -12.16 -2.43 -13.11
C ALA A 208 -11.64 -1.04 -13.48
N GLY A 209 -10.85 -0.88 -14.54
CA GLY A 209 -10.29 0.41 -15.00
C GLY A 209 -8.91 0.73 -14.41
N GLY A 210 -8.26 -0.21 -13.75
CA GLY A 210 -6.90 -0.09 -13.26
C GLY A 210 -5.84 -0.27 -14.37
N LYS A 211 -4.58 0.00 -14.04
CA LYS A 211 -3.44 -0.14 -14.96
C LYS A 211 -2.35 -0.98 -14.30
N ILE A 212 -1.97 -2.08 -14.95
CA ILE A 212 -0.82 -2.87 -14.51
C ILE A 212 0.45 -2.23 -15.05
N ALA A 213 1.37 -1.85 -14.13
CA ALA A 213 2.65 -1.25 -14.46
C ALA A 213 3.78 -2.29 -14.58
N GLY A 214 3.61 -3.46 -14.00
CA GLY A 214 4.59 -4.53 -14.04
C GLY A 214 4.42 -5.57 -12.95
N VAL A 215 5.37 -6.48 -12.89
CA VAL A 215 5.40 -7.59 -11.94
C VAL A 215 6.72 -7.58 -11.17
N VAL A 216 6.66 -7.76 -9.87
CA VAL A 216 7.81 -8.05 -9.00
C VAL A 216 7.81 -9.53 -8.71
N VAL A 217 8.84 -10.23 -9.16
CA VAL A 217 9.04 -11.64 -8.83
C VAL A 217 9.80 -11.72 -7.51
N ASN A 218 9.10 -12.17 -6.47
CA ASN A 218 9.62 -12.33 -5.12
C ASN A 218 10.03 -13.80 -4.87
N ARG A 219 10.87 -14.05 -3.86
CA ARG A 219 11.35 -15.37 -3.47
C ARG A 219 12.01 -16.16 -4.62
N SER A 220 12.60 -15.48 -5.59
CA SER A 220 13.34 -16.14 -6.63
C SER A 220 14.72 -16.57 -6.09
N THR A 221 15.00 -17.85 -6.18
CA THR A 221 16.34 -18.42 -5.90
C THR A 221 17.33 -18.16 -7.04
N TYR A 222 16.83 -17.68 -8.19
CA TYR A 222 17.67 -17.40 -9.36
C TYR A 222 18.56 -16.18 -9.11
N LYS A 223 19.85 -16.45 -8.93
CA LYS A 223 20.90 -15.42 -8.99
C LYS A 223 21.44 -15.41 -10.42
N PRO A 224 21.26 -14.30 -11.17
CA PRO A 224 21.86 -14.21 -12.49
C PRO A 224 23.37 -14.44 -12.39
N PRO A 225 23.96 -15.18 -13.33
CA PRO A 225 25.40 -15.44 -13.37
C PRO A 225 26.19 -14.15 -13.22
N SER A 226 27.33 -14.22 -12.50
CA SER A 226 28.15 -13.04 -12.15
C SER A 226 28.64 -12.23 -13.35
N PHE A 227 28.74 -12.85 -14.52
CA PHE A 227 29.14 -12.15 -15.75
C PHE A 227 28.05 -11.21 -16.29
N LEU A 228 26.76 -11.53 -16.08
CA LEU A 228 25.65 -10.66 -16.47
C LEU A 228 25.54 -9.41 -15.59
N ARG A 229 25.96 -9.49 -14.32
CA ARG A 229 25.99 -8.33 -13.42
C ARG A 229 27.01 -7.27 -13.82
N ARG A 230 28.03 -7.65 -14.59
CA ARG A 230 29.08 -6.72 -15.09
C ARG A 230 28.68 -6.00 -16.36
N LEU A 231 27.60 -6.41 -17.03
CA LEU A 231 27.12 -5.79 -18.26
C LEU A 231 26.03 -4.74 -18.03
N THR A 232 25.53 -4.63 -16.80
CA THR A 232 24.44 -3.70 -16.42
C THR A 232 24.88 -2.65 -15.39
N GLY A 233 26.18 -2.55 -15.10
CA GLY A 233 26.80 -1.55 -14.22
C GLY A 233 27.44 -0.42 -15.00
#